data_86a1c40d6eb45164cad73cf59b016306
#
_entry.id   86a1c40d6eb45164cad73cf59b016306
#
_cell.length_a   1.000
_cell.length_b   1.000
_cell.length_c   1.000
_cell.angle_alpha   90.00
_cell.angle_beta   90.00
_cell.angle_gamma   90.00
#
_symmetry.space_group_name_H-M   'P 1'
#
loop_
_entity.id
_entity.type
_entity.pdbx_description
1 polymer ?
#
loop_
_entity_poly.entity_id
_entity_poly.type
_entity_poly.pdbx_seq_one_letter_code
_entity_poly.pdbx_strand_id
1 'polypeptide(L)'
;MKLIKWNTNQAIEAYTVTKELGDMSFNNDDKELILKNRQHLAEILNTDLDHMVAPRQVHSANFKEVTTTDGGKGMYVQETAFKDTDALYTKDANLYLLSFHADCTPVLLYCPKTKIIAAIHSGWLGTTKQIVSKVTKHLIEHENCDPKTMLAYIGPCICQDCLEVMDNVIDLVKQMDFDTSPFYYQSDELHYQLDNKGLNKQMLLNLGLLESNITVSPYCTVENDDLFYSYRKNKDSGRNITIIKRILE
;
A
#
# COMPACT_ATOMS: atom_id res chain seq x y z
N MET A 1 -13.95 -5.92 13.66
CA MET A 1 -12.81 -4.98 13.95
C MET A 1 -12.67 -4.05 12.77
N LYS A 2 -12.89 -2.75 12.96
CA LYS A 2 -12.91 -1.76 11.84
C LYS A 2 -11.53 -1.37 11.32
N LEU A 3 -10.53 -1.31 12.20
CA LEU A 3 -9.18 -0.85 11.90
C LEU A 3 -8.14 -1.82 12.47
N ILE A 4 -7.13 -2.16 11.67
CA ILE A 4 -5.94 -2.90 12.11
C ILE A 4 -4.81 -1.90 12.17
N LYS A 5 -4.31 -1.63 13.38
CA LYS A 5 -3.27 -0.62 13.62
C LYS A 5 -1.88 -1.21 13.36
N TRP A 6 -1.01 -0.45 12.66
CA TRP A 6 0.42 -0.65 12.72
C TRP A 6 0.95 -0.05 14.03
N ASN A 7 1.25 -0.92 14.99
CA ASN A 7 1.74 -0.48 16.30
C ASN A 7 3.21 -0.08 16.22
N THR A 8 3.48 1.16 16.49
CA THR A 8 4.82 1.74 16.54
C THR A 8 4.85 2.83 17.61
N ASN A 9 6.02 3.08 18.20
CA ASN A 9 6.24 4.14 19.20
C ASN A 9 6.54 5.50 18.54
N GLN A 10 6.34 5.62 17.22
CA GLN A 10 6.62 6.85 16.48
C GLN A 10 5.38 7.74 16.41
N ALA A 11 5.62 9.02 16.10
CA ALA A 11 4.58 10.03 15.93
C ALA A 11 3.82 9.85 14.59
N ILE A 12 3.27 8.66 14.38
CA ILE A 12 2.44 8.31 13.21
C ILE A 12 1.17 7.59 13.62
N GLU A 13 0.14 7.76 12.81
CA GLU A 13 -1.06 6.95 12.81
C GLU A 13 -1.10 6.17 11.50
N ALA A 14 -1.17 4.85 11.58
CA ALA A 14 -1.22 4.00 10.42
C ALA A 14 -2.15 2.80 10.65
N TYR A 15 -3.02 2.55 9.67
CA TYR A 15 -4.07 1.55 9.78
C TYR A 15 -4.32 0.86 8.45
N THR A 16 -4.74 -0.41 8.50
CA THR A 16 -5.51 -1.04 7.42
C THR A 16 -6.98 -1.04 7.81
N VAL A 17 -7.82 -0.50 6.95
CA VAL A 17 -9.27 -0.43 7.11
C VAL A 17 -9.86 -1.74 6.61
N THR A 18 -10.66 -2.40 7.45
CA THR A 18 -11.34 -3.65 7.08
C THR A 18 -12.64 -3.40 6.32
N LYS A 19 -13.16 -4.41 5.63
CA LYS A 19 -14.41 -4.32 4.87
C LYS A 19 -15.65 -3.99 5.72
N GLU A 20 -15.55 -4.05 7.06
CA GLU A 20 -16.62 -3.64 7.98
C GLU A 20 -17.03 -2.17 7.80
N LEU A 21 -16.11 -1.32 7.30
CA LEU A 21 -16.41 0.09 6.99
C LEU A 21 -16.93 0.31 5.56
N GLY A 22 -17.14 -0.76 4.79
CA GLY A 22 -17.62 -0.72 3.41
C GLY A 22 -16.53 -0.47 2.38
N ASP A 23 -16.94 -0.47 1.10
CA ASP A 23 -16.05 -0.18 -0.02
C ASP A 23 -15.62 1.30 0.01
N MET A 24 -14.35 1.53 -0.26
CA MET A 24 -13.73 2.85 -0.24
C MET A 24 -13.29 3.34 -1.63
N SER A 25 -13.47 2.51 -2.67
CA SER A 25 -13.03 2.81 -4.03
C SER A 25 -14.15 3.32 -4.91
N PHE A 26 -13.91 4.39 -5.66
CA PHE A 26 -14.82 4.88 -6.72
C PHE A 26 -14.88 3.99 -7.97
N ASN A 27 -14.31 2.79 -7.93
CA ASN A 27 -14.51 1.79 -8.98
C ASN A 27 -15.93 1.17 -8.96
N ASN A 28 -16.65 1.34 -7.85
CA ASN A 28 -18.06 0.98 -7.73
C ASN A 28 -18.94 2.11 -8.24
N ASP A 29 -20.12 1.75 -8.79
CA ASP A 29 -21.06 2.71 -9.37
C ASP A 29 -21.80 3.55 -8.31
N ASP A 30 -21.94 3.04 -7.08
CA ASP A 30 -22.57 3.77 -5.97
C ASP A 30 -21.61 4.75 -5.30
N LYS A 31 -21.35 5.86 -6.01
CA LYS A 31 -20.44 6.92 -5.55
C LYS A 31 -20.90 7.60 -4.26
N GLU A 32 -22.20 7.65 -4.01
CA GLU A 32 -22.76 8.26 -2.80
C GLU A 32 -22.45 7.39 -1.57
N LEU A 33 -22.61 6.08 -1.69
CA LEU A 33 -22.25 5.13 -0.63
C LEU A 33 -20.75 5.18 -0.33
N ILE A 34 -19.90 5.21 -1.37
CA ILE A 34 -18.45 5.34 -1.20
C ILE A 34 -18.09 6.60 -0.43
N LEU A 35 -18.70 7.74 -0.77
CA LEU A 35 -18.46 9.00 -0.08
C LEU A 35 -18.90 8.93 1.40
N LYS A 36 -20.04 8.32 1.71
CA LYS A 36 -20.52 8.09 3.09
C LYS A 36 -19.52 7.22 3.87
N ASN A 37 -19.03 6.13 3.27
CA ASN A 37 -18.04 5.26 3.90
C ASN A 37 -16.75 6.01 4.24
N ARG A 38 -16.24 6.84 3.32
CA ARG A 38 -15.07 7.68 3.54
C ARG A 38 -15.28 8.74 4.61
N GLN A 39 -16.44 9.39 4.64
CA GLN A 39 -16.81 10.33 5.70
C GLN A 39 -16.86 9.65 7.07
N HIS A 40 -17.47 8.46 7.14
CA HIS A 40 -17.49 7.68 8.37
C HIS A 40 -16.09 7.26 8.84
N LEU A 41 -15.19 6.90 7.91
CA LEU A 41 -13.79 6.66 8.25
C LEU A 41 -13.11 7.92 8.82
N ALA A 42 -13.32 9.06 8.19
CA ALA A 42 -12.76 10.34 8.65
C ALA A 42 -13.26 10.69 10.07
N GLU A 43 -14.55 10.47 10.36
CA GLU A 43 -15.11 10.63 11.71
C GLU A 43 -14.42 9.72 12.75
N ILE A 44 -14.23 8.43 12.42
CA ILE A 44 -13.54 7.47 13.30
C ILE A 44 -12.10 7.91 13.60
N LEU A 45 -11.43 8.51 12.61
CA LEU A 45 -10.05 9.00 12.73
C LEU A 45 -9.96 10.43 13.32
N ASN A 46 -11.10 11.02 13.69
CA ASN A 46 -11.21 12.39 14.18
C ASN A 46 -10.54 13.40 13.24
N THR A 47 -10.90 13.31 11.95
CA THR A 47 -10.42 14.16 10.86
C THR A 47 -11.55 14.42 9.87
N ASP A 48 -11.25 15.03 8.74
CA ASP A 48 -12.13 15.22 7.60
C ASP A 48 -11.45 14.78 6.30
N LEU A 49 -12.19 14.77 5.19
CA LEU A 49 -11.66 14.35 3.90
C LEU A 49 -10.63 15.33 3.30
N ASP A 50 -10.63 16.60 3.75
CA ASP A 50 -9.66 17.61 3.31
C ASP A 50 -8.26 17.37 3.92
N HIS A 51 -8.16 16.52 4.93
CA HIS A 51 -6.90 16.04 5.49
C HIS A 51 -6.52 14.63 5.01
N MET A 52 -7.07 14.20 3.89
CA MET A 52 -6.80 12.90 3.27
C MET A 52 -6.51 13.10 1.77
N VAL A 53 -5.67 12.27 1.19
CA VAL A 53 -5.35 12.32 -0.24
C VAL A 53 -5.23 10.92 -0.83
N ALA A 54 -5.84 10.72 -2.00
CA ALA A 54 -5.90 9.44 -2.67
C ALA A 54 -5.33 9.51 -4.09
N PRO A 55 -4.49 8.54 -4.50
CA PRO A 55 -4.03 8.40 -5.89
C PRO A 55 -5.08 7.67 -6.74
N ARG A 56 -4.99 7.83 -8.07
CA ARG A 56 -5.65 6.97 -9.05
C ARG A 56 -4.66 5.90 -9.50
N GLN A 57 -4.70 4.77 -8.83
CA GLN A 57 -3.78 3.65 -9.03
C GLN A 57 -4.06 2.90 -10.34
N VAL A 58 -3.00 2.57 -11.06
CA VAL A 58 -3.05 1.89 -12.37
C VAL A 58 -2.00 0.77 -12.48
N HIS A 59 -1.43 0.32 -11.36
CA HIS A 59 -0.35 -0.66 -11.29
C HIS A 59 0.91 -0.17 -12.03
N SER A 60 1.20 1.12 -11.92
CA SER A 60 2.42 1.75 -12.42
C SER A 60 3.57 1.64 -11.38
N ALA A 61 4.71 2.30 -11.68
CA ALA A 61 5.74 2.57 -10.70
C ALA A 61 5.92 4.10 -10.50
N ASN A 62 4.87 4.87 -10.79
CA ASN A 62 4.87 6.30 -10.61
C ASN A 62 4.48 6.66 -9.19
N PHE A 63 5.14 7.66 -8.64
CA PHE A 63 4.87 8.19 -7.32
C PHE A 63 4.94 9.72 -7.34
N LYS A 64 4.37 10.35 -6.31
CA LYS A 64 4.30 11.80 -6.22
C LYS A 64 4.48 12.30 -4.78
N GLU A 65 5.20 13.42 -4.64
CA GLU A 65 5.16 14.24 -3.42
C GLU A 65 3.83 15.00 -3.39
N VAL A 66 3.20 15.01 -2.21
CA VAL A 66 1.97 15.76 -1.93
C VAL A 66 2.14 16.60 -0.67
N THR A 67 1.38 17.66 -0.59
CA THR A 67 1.38 18.59 0.53
C THR A 67 -0.03 18.74 1.10
N THR A 68 -0.16 19.45 2.23
CA THR A 68 -1.47 19.77 2.80
C THR A 68 -2.40 20.51 1.84
N THR A 69 -1.86 21.23 0.84
CA THR A 69 -2.66 21.89 -0.20
C THR A 69 -3.29 20.91 -1.19
N ASP A 70 -2.87 19.65 -1.17
CA ASP A 70 -3.43 18.56 -1.98
C ASP A 70 -4.55 17.80 -1.25
N GLY A 71 -4.83 18.16 -0.02
CA GLY A 71 -5.88 17.55 0.78
C GLY A 71 -7.24 17.58 0.05
N GLY A 72 -8.03 16.53 0.23
CA GLY A 72 -9.30 16.31 -0.47
C GLY A 72 -9.18 15.73 -1.88
N LYS A 73 -8.01 15.80 -2.53
CA LYS A 73 -7.84 15.23 -3.88
C LYS A 73 -8.06 13.72 -3.89
N GLY A 74 -8.93 13.28 -4.80
CA GLY A 74 -9.34 11.88 -4.92
C GLY A 74 -10.25 11.39 -3.79
N MET A 75 -10.64 12.25 -2.85
CA MET A 75 -11.48 11.87 -1.72
C MET A 75 -12.97 12.08 -1.96
N TYR A 76 -13.36 13.14 -2.65
CA TYR A 76 -14.74 13.46 -2.97
C TYR A 76 -15.16 12.91 -4.34
N VAL A 77 -14.27 13.05 -5.32
CA VAL A 77 -14.46 12.56 -6.70
C VAL A 77 -13.14 12.05 -7.24
N GLN A 78 -13.19 10.98 -8.04
CA GLN A 78 -11.99 10.33 -8.59
C GLN A 78 -11.20 11.22 -9.55
N GLU A 79 -11.88 12.13 -10.24
CA GLU A 79 -11.30 13.02 -11.25
C GLU A 79 -10.23 13.96 -10.69
N THR A 80 -10.30 14.28 -9.40
CA THR A 80 -9.30 15.12 -8.69
C THR A 80 -8.08 14.35 -8.21
N ALA A 81 -8.14 13.00 -8.21
CA ALA A 81 -7.01 12.16 -7.81
C ALA A 81 -5.81 12.32 -8.75
N PHE A 82 -4.62 12.11 -8.21
CA PHE A 82 -3.39 12.06 -9.00
C PHE A 82 -3.43 10.89 -9.96
N LYS A 83 -3.52 11.19 -11.27
CA LYS A 83 -3.61 10.18 -12.33
C LYS A 83 -2.31 9.37 -12.41
N ASP A 84 -2.45 8.10 -12.81
CA ASP A 84 -1.35 7.18 -13.10
C ASP A 84 -0.29 7.11 -11.98
N THR A 85 -0.75 7.18 -10.73
CA THR A 85 0.09 7.28 -9.54
C THR A 85 -0.26 6.14 -8.59
N ASP A 86 0.74 5.36 -8.19
CA ASP A 86 0.57 4.19 -7.31
C ASP A 86 1.27 4.37 -5.95
N ALA A 87 1.96 5.50 -5.73
CA ALA A 87 2.48 5.86 -4.42
C ALA A 87 2.46 7.37 -4.20
N LEU A 88 2.24 7.74 -2.94
CA LEU A 88 2.33 9.12 -2.46
C LEU A 88 3.31 9.21 -1.31
N TYR A 89 4.04 10.32 -1.19
CA TYR A 89 4.81 10.64 0.01
C TYR A 89 4.63 12.11 0.39
N THR A 90 4.87 12.44 1.66
CA THR A 90 4.77 13.81 2.16
C THR A 90 5.72 14.07 3.34
N LYS A 91 6.13 15.32 3.48
CA LYS A 91 6.82 15.89 4.65
C LYS A 91 5.82 16.53 5.63
N ASP A 92 4.61 16.76 5.17
CA ASP A 92 3.60 17.47 5.95
C ASP A 92 3.01 16.57 7.04
N ALA A 93 2.65 17.15 8.15
CA ALA A 93 1.87 16.50 9.19
C ALA A 93 0.37 16.64 8.92
N ASN A 94 -0.42 15.83 9.60
CA ASN A 94 -1.89 15.88 9.57
C ASN A 94 -2.51 15.64 8.19
N LEU A 95 -1.79 15.00 7.25
CA LEU A 95 -2.31 14.56 5.97
C LEU A 95 -2.25 13.04 5.90
N TYR A 96 -3.38 12.37 5.74
CA TYR A 96 -3.44 10.93 5.49
C TYR A 96 -3.14 10.62 4.03
N LEU A 97 -2.18 9.74 3.78
CA LEU A 97 -1.91 9.14 2.49
C LEU A 97 -2.61 7.80 2.39
N LEU A 98 -3.29 7.54 1.28
CA LEU A 98 -4.08 6.34 1.06
C LEU A 98 -3.45 5.40 0.02
N SER A 99 -3.56 4.09 0.27
CA SER A 99 -3.31 3.02 -0.69
C SER A 99 -4.52 2.09 -0.72
N PHE A 100 -5.18 1.96 -1.88
CA PHE A 100 -6.32 1.06 -2.09
C PHE A 100 -5.81 -0.31 -2.55
N HIS A 101 -6.40 -1.38 -2.01
CA HIS A 101 -6.02 -2.73 -2.41
C HIS A 101 -7.17 -3.73 -2.19
N ALA A 102 -7.18 -4.77 -3.00
CA ALA A 102 -7.84 -6.04 -2.78
C ALA A 102 -6.89 -7.08 -3.38
N ASP A 103 -6.09 -7.72 -2.53
CA ASP A 103 -4.98 -8.63 -2.78
C ASP A 103 -3.61 -7.98 -3.07
N CYS A 104 -3.53 -6.82 -3.74
CA CYS A 104 -2.26 -6.13 -3.92
C CYS A 104 -1.62 -5.75 -2.58
N THR A 105 -0.29 -5.68 -2.54
CA THR A 105 0.49 -5.40 -1.33
C THR A 105 0.56 -3.90 -1.05
N PRO A 106 -0.05 -3.39 0.02
CA PRO A 106 0.18 -2.02 0.47
C PRO A 106 1.47 -1.96 1.29
N VAL A 107 2.31 -0.96 1.03
CA VAL A 107 3.52 -0.71 1.81
C VAL A 107 3.50 0.72 2.33
N LEU A 108 3.66 0.87 3.63
CA LEU A 108 3.83 2.17 4.27
C LEU A 108 5.28 2.35 4.70
N LEU A 109 5.81 3.56 4.53
CA LEU A 109 7.14 3.94 4.99
C LEU A 109 7.05 5.13 5.94
N TYR A 110 7.92 5.13 6.95
CA TYR A 110 8.18 6.28 7.80
C TYR A 110 9.68 6.50 7.98
N CYS A 111 10.12 7.74 7.76
CA CYS A 111 11.50 8.18 7.92
C CYS A 111 11.59 9.11 9.16
N PRO A 112 11.98 8.62 10.33
CA PRO A 112 11.90 9.41 11.58
C PRO A 112 12.73 10.69 11.55
N LYS A 113 13.93 10.65 10.94
CA LYS A 113 14.86 11.80 10.88
C LYS A 113 14.32 12.94 10.01
N THR A 114 13.76 12.64 8.87
CA THR A 114 13.22 13.62 7.92
C THR A 114 11.72 13.84 8.08
N LYS A 115 11.07 13.05 8.96
CA LYS A 115 9.64 13.10 9.24
C LYS A 115 8.76 12.84 8.00
N ILE A 116 9.30 12.11 7.02
CA ILE A 116 8.59 11.74 5.78
C ILE A 116 7.79 10.47 5.99
N ILE A 117 6.58 10.44 5.44
CA ILE A 117 5.74 9.25 5.32
C ILE A 117 5.47 8.96 3.84
N ALA A 118 5.25 7.68 3.52
CA ALA A 118 4.79 7.26 2.19
C ALA A 118 3.76 6.14 2.28
N ALA A 119 2.83 6.12 1.32
CA ALA A 119 1.89 5.02 1.10
C ALA A 119 2.03 4.52 -0.34
N ILE A 120 2.30 3.24 -0.51
CA ILE A 120 2.66 2.61 -1.78
C ILE A 120 1.66 1.47 -2.06
N HIS A 121 1.15 1.43 -3.27
CA HIS A 121 0.39 0.31 -3.82
C HIS A 121 1.31 -0.55 -4.70
N SER A 122 1.54 -1.80 -4.31
CA SER A 122 2.42 -2.73 -5.00
C SER A 122 1.69 -4.04 -5.34
N GLY A 123 0.84 -4.01 -6.36
CA GLY A 123 0.36 -5.23 -7.02
C GLY A 123 1.51 -5.93 -7.76
N TRP A 124 1.31 -7.18 -8.25
CA TRP A 124 2.38 -7.93 -8.92
C TRP A 124 3.06 -7.13 -10.04
N LEU A 125 2.29 -6.36 -10.83
CA LEU A 125 2.85 -5.51 -11.90
C LEU A 125 3.65 -4.33 -11.36
N GLY A 126 3.23 -3.69 -10.26
CA GLY A 126 4.00 -2.65 -9.57
C GLY A 126 5.26 -3.22 -8.92
N THR A 127 5.17 -4.44 -8.39
CA THR A 127 6.30 -5.19 -7.81
C THR A 127 7.36 -5.50 -8.87
N THR A 128 6.98 -6.03 -10.03
CA THR A 128 7.92 -6.31 -11.12
C THR A 128 8.53 -5.03 -11.73
N LYS A 129 7.82 -3.91 -11.65
CA LYS A 129 8.35 -2.57 -11.98
C LYS A 129 9.16 -1.95 -10.83
N GLN A 130 9.26 -2.65 -9.70
CA GLN A 130 10.03 -2.27 -8.50
C GLN A 130 9.59 -0.93 -7.88
N ILE A 131 8.29 -0.69 -7.77
CA ILE A 131 7.77 0.58 -7.23
C ILE A 131 8.29 0.85 -5.81
N VAL A 132 8.36 -0.17 -4.94
CA VAL A 132 8.85 -0.02 -3.57
C VAL A 132 10.32 0.37 -3.56
N SER A 133 11.16 -0.26 -4.41
CA SER A 133 12.57 0.14 -4.57
C SER A 133 12.68 1.57 -5.07
N LYS A 134 11.90 1.97 -6.08
CA LYS A 134 11.96 3.31 -6.67
C LYS A 134 11.60 4.41 -5.68
N VAL A 135 10.50 4.23 -4.93
CA VAL A 135 10.08 5.18 -3.90
C VAL A 135 11.13 5.25 -2.79
N THR A 136 11.54 4.10 -2.25
CA THR A 136 12.49 4.04 -1.14
C THR A 136 13.84 4.64 -1.53
N LYS A 137 14.36 4.31 -2.72
CA LYS A 137 15.59 4.87 -3.25
C LYS A 137 15.51 6.40 -3.41
N HIS A 138 14.39 6.91 -3.95
CA HIS A 138 14.15 8.35 -4.03
C HIS A 138 14.20 9.02 -2.65
N LEU A 139 13.54 8.43 -1.64
CA LEU A 139 13.56 8.98 -0.29
C LEU A 139 14.97 8.99 0.33
N ILE A 140 15.80 7.98 0.02
CA ILE A 140 17.19 7.92 0.47
C ILE A 140 18.06 8.97 -0.24
N GLU A 141 18.01 9.02 -1.57
CA GLU A 141 18.94 9.79 -2.39
C GLU A 141 18.57 11.27 -2.47
N HIS A 142 17.28 11.63 -2.46
CA HIS A 142 16.81 12.99 -2.68
C HIS A 142 16.21 13.64 -1.43
N GLU A 143 15.73 12.83 -0.47
CA GLU A 143 15.09 13.32 0.74
C GLU A 143 15.94 13.08 1.99
N ASN A 144 17.17 12.58 1.84
CA ASN A 144 18.10 12.32 2.93
C ASN A 144 17.57 11.37 4.02
N CYS A 145 16.69 10.45 3.66
CA CYS A 145 16.22 9.40 4.56
C CYS A 145 17.35 8.39 4.83
N ASP A 146 17.57 8.05 6.09
CA ASP A 146 18.54 7.01 6.47
C ASP A 146 17.84 5.64 6.49
N PRO A 147 18.17 4.70 5.59
CA PRO A 147 17.52 3.41 5.51
C PRO A 147 17.64 2.60 6.80
N LYS A 148 18.69 2.79 7.60
CA LYS A 148 18.87 2.10 8.87
C LYS A 148 17.85 2.53 9.95
N THR A 149 17.28 3.70 9.82
CA THR A 149 16.28 4.23 10.75
C THR A 149 14.87 4.23 10.19
N MET A 150 14.72 4.01 8.88
CA MET A 150 13.40 3.91 8.26
C MET A 150 12.61 2.74 8.84
N LEU A 151 11.31 2.97 9.03
CA LEU A 151 10.34 1.93 9.39
C LEU A 151 9.47 1.63 8.19
N ALA A 152 9.13 0.36 8.02
CA ALA A 152 8.24 -0.10 6.96
C ALA A 152 7.14 -1.02 7.51
N TYR A 153 5.94 -0.89 6.95
CA TYR A 153 4.83 -1.80 7.17
C TYR A 153 4.36 -2.37 5.83
N ILE A 154 4.39 -3.69 5.73
CA ILE A 154 3.80 -4.44 4.63
C ILE A 154 2.45 -4.95 5.13
N GLY A 155 1.38 -4.36 4.63
CA GLY A 155 0.03 -4.61 5.12
C GLY A 155 -0.59 -5.92 4.62
N PRO A 156 -1.86 -6.19 4.98
CA PRO A 156 -2.61 -7.34 4.50
C PRO A 156 -2.67 -7.36 2.98
N CYS A 157 -2.34 -8.50 2.40
CA CYS A 157 -2.39 -8.75 0.96
C CYS A 157 -2.56 -10.26 0.72
N ILE A 158 -2.68 -10.68 -0.52
CA ILE A 158 -2.73 -12.09 -0.88
C ILE A 158 -1.42 -12.79 -0.48
N CYS A 159 -1.48 -13.96 0.15
CA CYS A 159 -0.31 -14.78 0.49
C CYS A 159 0.20 -15.58 -0.72
N GLN A 160 1.37 -16.18 -0.60
CA GLN A 160 1.98 -16.99 -1.64
C GLN A 160 1.07 -18.13 -2.08
N ASP A 161 0.50 -18.89 -1.15
CA ASP A 161 -0.34 -20.05 -1.45
C ASP A 161 -1.65 -19.71 -2.19
N CYS A 162 -2.08 -18.45 -2.08
CA CYS A 162 -3.28 -17.95 -2.78
C CYS A 162 -2.97 -17.20 -4.07
N LEU A 163 -1.73 -16.72 -4.26
CA LEU A 163 -1.33 -15.95 -5.44
C LEU A 163 -0.78 -16.84 -6.54
N GLU A 164 -1.69 -17.55 -7.19
CA GLU A 164 -1.37 -18.31 -8.41
C GLU A 164 -1.22 -17.35 -9.60
N VAL A 165 -0.14 -17.52 -10.36
CA VAL A 165 0.20 -16.77 -11.56
C VAL A 165 0.71 -17.71 -12.66
N MET A 166 0.82 -17.20 -13.89
CA MET A 166 1.34 -17.94 -15.04
C MET A 166 2.76 -17.47 -15.40
N ASP A 167 3.41 -18.18 -16.34
CA ASP A 167 4.78 -17.93 -16.82
C ASP A 167 5.05 -16.46 -17.15
N ASN A 168 4.12 -15.78 -17.80
CA ASN A 168 4.28 -14.38 -18.19
C ASN A 168 4.54 -13.43 -17.00
N VAL A 169 4.00 -13.76 -15.83
CA VAL A 169 4.27 -12.98 -14.60
C VAL A 169 5.63 -13.36 -14.03
N ILE A 170 5.95 -14.66 -14.01
CA ILE A 170 7.23 -15.16 -13.50
C ILE A 170 8.40 -14.69 -14.36
N ASP A 171 8.24 -14.58 -15.66
CA ASP A 171 9.28 -14.05 -16.54
C ASP A 171 9.61 -12.59 -16.23
N LEU A 172 8.63 -11.78 -15.83
CA LEU A 172 8.87 -10.42 -15.35
C LEU A 172 9.52 -10.40 -13.95
N VAL A 173 9.13 -11.34 -13.08
CA VAL A 173 9.75 -11.50 -11.75
C VAL A 173 11.25 -11.87 -11.89
N LYS A 174 11.58 -12.79 -12.79
CA LYS A 174 12.98 -13.18 -13.06
C LYS A 174 13.85 -12.07 -13.65
N GLN A 175 13.24 -11.02 -14.22
CA GLN A 175 13.95 -9.85 -14.77
C GLN A 175 14.26 -8.79 -13.71
N MET A 176 13.80 -8.94 -12.47
CA MET A 176 14.16 -8.03 -11.39
C MET A 176 15.66 -8.09 -11.10
N ASP A 177 16.23 -7.03 -10.53
CA ASP A 177 17.68 -6.83 -10.37
C ASP A 177 18.31 -7.55 -9.16
N PHE A 178 17.60 -8.51 -8.57
CA PHE A 178 18.07 -9.38 -7.48
C PHE A 178 17.57 -10.82 -7.66
N ASP A 179 18.13 -11.77 -6.90
CA ASP A 179 17.66 -13.16 -6.93
C ASP A 179 16.23 -13.28 -6.41
N THR A 180 15.32 -13.62 -7.31
CA THR A 180 13.89 -13.79 -7.02
C THR A 180 13.48 -15.25 -6.83
N SER A 181 14.40 -16.19 -7.01
CA SER A 181 14.11 -17.63 -6.95
C SER A 181 13.48 -18.09 -5.61
N PRO A 182 13.76 -17.48 -4.45
CA PRO A 182 13.11 -17.85 -3.19
C PRO A 182 11.63 -17.45 -3.09
N PHE A 183 11.13 -16.61 -3.98
CA PHE A 183 9.81 -15.98 -3.85
C PHE A 183 8.74 -16.58 -4.77
N TYR A 184 9.04 -17.66 -5.48
CA TYR A 184 8.04 -18.41 -6.25
C TYR A 184 8.41 -19.88 -6.32
N TYR A 185 7.41 -20.70 -6.53
CA TYR A 185 7.60 -22.11 -6.90
C TYR A 185 6.55 -22.51 -7.91
N GLN A 186 6.89 -23.50 -8.76
CA GLN A 186 5.97 -24.05 -9.74
C GLN A 186 4.99 -25.00 -9.05
N SER A 187 3.70 -24.78 -9.19
CA SER A 187 2.64 -25.61 -8.61
C SER A 187 2.17 -26.71 -9.55
N ASP A 188 2.17 -26.46 -10.87
CA ASP A 188 1.89 -27.41 -11.93
C ASP A 188 2.58 -26.99 -13.25
N GLU A 189 2.22 -27.63 -14.39
CA GLU A 189 2.88 -27.36 -15.68
C GLU A 189 2.75 -25.90 -16.16
N LEU A 190 1.70 -25.17 -15.74
CA LEU A 190 1.35 -23.84 -16.24
C LEU A 190 1.34 -22.77 -15.16
N HIS A 191 1.33 -23.16 -13.86
CA HIS A 191 1.08 -22.26 -12.77
C HIS A 191 2.22 -22.22 -11.74
N TYR A 192 2.33 -21.08 -11.11
CA TYR A 192 3.29 -20.78 -10.06
C TYR A 192 2.61 -20.10 -8.89
N GLN A 193 3.12 -20.31 -7.69
CA GLN A 193 2.75 -19.60 -6.49
C GLN A 193 3.79 -18.50 -6.22
N LEU A 194 3.34 -17.23 -6.15
CA LEU A 194 4.22 -16.07 -6.05
C LEU A 194 4.11 -15.38 -4.67
N ASP A 195 5.23 -15.21 -3.98
CA ASP A 195 5.32 -14.40 -2.77
C ASP A 195 5.57 -12.91 -3.10
N ASN A 196 4.49 -12.22 -3.49
CA ASN A 196 4.56 -10.78 -3.75
C ASN A 196 4.93 -9.96 -2.50
N LYS A 197 4.52 -10.44 -1.32
CA LYS A 197 4.85 -9.84 -0.03
C LYS A 197 6.34 -9.93 0.27
N GLY A 198 6.93 -11.13 0.07
CA GLY A 198 8.35 -11.38 0.24
C GLY A 198 9.22 -10.58 -0.73
N LEU A 199 8.82 -10.47 -2.01
CA LEU A 199 9.51 -9.63 -2.99
C LEU A 199 9.58 -8.16 -2.54
N ASN A 200 8.47 -7.60 -2.04
CA ASN A 200 8.44 -6.22 -1.55
C ASN A 200 9.31 -6.05 -0.29
N LYS A 201 9.33 -7.04 0.61
CA LYS A 201 10.24 -7.05 1.77
C LYS A 201 11.71 -7.07 1.32
N GLN A 202 12.04 -7.92 0.34
CA GLN A 202 13.42 -8.04 -0.16
C GLN A 202 13.91 -6.73 -0.80
N MET A 203 13.06 -6.02 -1.55
CA MET A 203 13.40 -4.70 -2.09
C MET A 203 13.84 -3.72 -1.01
N LEU A 204 13.14 -3.70 0.13
CA LEU A 204 13.48 -2.83 1.27
C LEU A 204 14.82 -3.24 1.90
N LEU A 205 15.05 -4.54 2.09
CA LEU A 205 16.30 -5.07 2.63
C LEU A 205 17.49 -4.74 1.73
N ASN A 206 17.35 -4.89 0.41
CA ASN A 206 18.39 -4.57 -0.57
C ASN A 206 18.80 -3.09 -0.55
N LEU A 207 17.90 -2.20 -0.12
CA LEU A 207 18.17 -0.77 0.05
C LEU A 207 18.71 -0.41 1.44
N GLY A 208 18.96 -1.42 2.29
CA GLY A 208 19.61 -1.25 3.58
C GLY A 208 18.67 -0.97 4.75
N LEU A 209 17.36 -1.16 4.61
CA LEU A 209 16.48 -1.18 5.77
C LEU A 209 16.83 -2.37 6.66
N LEU A 210 16.78 -2.15 7.97
CA LEU A 210 16.98 -3.23 8.93
C LEU A 210 15.73 -4.11 8.98
N GLU A 211 15.91 -5.42 9.01
CA GLU A 211 14.78 -6.36 9.09
C GLU A 211 13.92 -6.11 10.34
N SER A 212 14.54 -5.74 11.46
CA SER A 212 13.84 -5.37 12.70
C SER A 212 12.93 -4.16 12.57
N ASN A 213 13.11 -3.35 11.52
CA ASN A 213 12.32 -2.16 11.22
C ASN A 213 11.20 -2.43 10.20
N ILE A 214 11.09 -3.66 9.71
CA ILE A 214 10.06 -4.05 8.75
C ILE A 214 9.01 -4.91 9.46
N THR A 215 7.83 -4.35 9.64
CA THR A 215 6.67 -5.09 10.15
C THR A 215 5.89 -5.68 8.99
N VAL A 216 5.67 -7.00 9.02
CA VAL A 216 4.88 -7.69 7.99
C VAL A 216 3.57 -8.16 8.60
N SER A 217 2.45 -7.78 7.98
CA SER A 217 1.13 -8.24 8.40
C SER A 217 1.00 -9.76 8.21
N PRO A 218 0.47 -10.49 9.21
CA PRO A 218 0.23 -11.93 9.09
C PRO A 218 -0.99 -12.27 8.23
N TYR A 219 -1.83 -11.28 7.91
CA TYR A 219 -3.11 -11.53 7.23
C TYR A 219 -2.94 -11.75 5.73
N CYS A 220 -3.67 -12.74 5.22
CA CYS A 220 -3.96 -12.94 3.80
C CYS A 220 -5.37 -12.44 3.49
N THR A 221 -5.54 -11.62 2.46
CA THR A 221 -6.86 -11.08 2.09
C THR A 221 -7.82 -12.14 1.56
N VAL A 222 -7.29 -13.24 1.01
CA VAL A 222 -8.09 -14.38 0.50
C VAL A 222 -8.54 -15.28 1.64
N GLU A 223 -7.66 -15.59 2.59
CA GLU A 223 -7.95 -16.47 3.73
C GLU A 223 -8.78 -15.77 4.81
N ASN A 224 -8.59 -14.46 4.96
CA ASN A 224 -9.34 -13.63 5.91
C ASN A 224 -10.39 -12.78 5.19
N ASP A 225 -11.20 -13.41 4.35
CA ASP A 225 -12.24 -12.73 3.58
C ASP A 225 -13.45 -12.27 4.43
N ASP A 226 -13.50 -12.65 5.68
CA ASP A 226 -14.37 -12.06 6.69
C ASP A 226 -13.94 -10.63 7.08
N LEU A 227 -12.64 -10.31 6.97
CA LEU A 227 -12.06 -9.00 7.31
C LEU A 227 -11.80 -8.12 6.09
N PHE A 228 -11.46 -8.71 4.94
CA PHE A 228 -10.95 -7.97 3.79
C PHE A 228 -11.72 -8.26 2.51
N TYR A 229 -11.75 -7.26 1.63
CA TYR A 229 -12.08 -7.46 0.23
C TYR A 229 -10.93 -8.19 -0.47
N SER A 230 -11.27 -9.14 -1.34
CA SER A 230 -10.33 -9.88 -2.18
C SER A 230 -10.85 -9.96 -3.62
N TYR A 231 -10.06 -9.46 -4.56
CA TYR A 231 -10.34 -9.54 -6.00
C TYR A 231 -10.21 -10.97 -6.52
N ARG A 232 -9.33 -11.77 -5.93
CA ARG A 232 -9.15 -13.20 -6.26
C ARG A 232 -10.43 -13.98 -5.96
N LYS A 233 -11.09 -13.69 -4.84
CA LYS A 233 -12.35 -14.32 -4.45
C LYS A 233 -13.56 -13.79 -5.23
N ASN A 234 -13.60 -12.49 -5.43
CA ASN A 234 -14.68 -11.81 -6.15
C ASN A 234 -14.13 -10.62 -6.94
N LYS A 235 -14.19 -10.68 -8.27
CA LYS A 235 -13.71 -9.62 -9.16
C LYS A 235 -14.45 -8.29 -8.99
N ASP A 236 -15.70 -8.35 -8.56
CA ASP A 236 -16.55 -7.18 -8.28
C ASP A 236 -16.42 -6.67 -6.84
N SER A 237 -15.46 -7.21 -6.07
CA SER A 237 -15.25 -6.81 -4.68
C SER A 237 -14.84 -5.36 -4.55
N GLY A 238 -15.21 -4.74 -3.42
CA GLY A 238 -14.71 -3.44 -3.00
C GLY A 238 -13.20 -3.41 -2.78
N ARG A 239 -12.70 -2.29 -2.26
CA ARG A 239 -11.28 -2.11 -1.93
C ARG A 239 -11.10 -1.79 -0.45
N ASN A 240 -10.15 -2.47 0.17
CA ASN A 240 -9.58 -2.09 1.44
C ASN A 240 -8.72 -0.83 1.26
N ILE A 241 -8.45 -0.12 2.34
CA ILE A 241 -7.46 0.97 2.35
C ILE A 241 -6.41 0.69 3.42
N THR A 242 -5.16 0.97 3.10
CA THR A 242 -4.08 1.11 4.08
C THR A 242 -3.62 2.56 4.07
N ILE A 243 -3.57 3.18 5.25
CA ILE A 243 -3.39 4.62 5.42
C ILE A 243 -2.29 4.95 6.42
N ILE A 244 -1.65 6.08 6.22
CA ILE A 244 -0.65 6.62 7.15
C ILE A 244 -0.75 8.13 7.22
N LYS A 245 -0.59 8.67 8.44
CA LYS A 245 -0.47 10.09 8.74
C LYS A 245 0.64 10.31 9.76
N ARG A 246 1.39 11.40 9.64
CA ARG A 246 2.28 11.88 10.68
C ARG A 246 1.51 12.83 11.61
N ILE A 247 1.68 12.64 12.92
CA ILE A 247 1.10 13.49 13.95
C ILE A 247 2.07 14.67 14.19
N LEU A 248 1.53 15.86 14.49
CA LEU A 248 2.34 16.96 15.03
C LEU A 248 2.79 16.59 16.45
N GLU A 249 4.08 16.72 16.68
CA GLU A 249 4.69 16.69 18.03
C GLU A 249 4.50 18.04 18.72
#